data_22f442f6359fc95a846d220d88121379
#
_entry.id   22f442f6359fc95a846d220d88121379
#
_cell.length_a   1.000
_cell.length_b   1.000
_cell.length_c   1.000
_cell.angle_alpha   90.00
_cell.angle_beta   90.00
_cell.angle_gamma   90.00
#
_symmetry.space_group_name_H-M   'P 1'
#
loop_
_entity.id
_entity.type
_entity.pdbx_description
1 polymer ?
#
loop_
_entity_poly.entity_id
_entity_poly.type
_entity_poly.pdbx_seq_one_letter_code
_entity_poly.pdbx_strand_id
1 'polypeptide(L)'
;FNGGRGDLDFLERVFHKLLLNFTWWVNRKDAEGKNVFQGGFLGLDNIGVFDRSSTLPTGGHIDQSDGTSWMAMYSLNLLRIALELAQHNHVYEDIATKFFEHFLHIAEAMTKVGEDEIGLWDEEDKFYYDVLHLPNGHTQRLKVRSMVGLIPLFAVETLDPEMLANLPGFTKRMEWFLNYRPDLASLVSHWEVEGRGQRRLLSLLRGHRMKRLLKRMLDEAEFLSGYGIRALSRHHADHPYVFRDNGTELSVGYQPAESDTGLFGGNSNWRGPIWFPVNFLIIESLQKFHHYYGDDFKVECPTGSGRYLTINEVADEISRRLTGIFLPDASGRRP
;
A
#
# COMPACT_ATOMS: atom_id res chain seq x y z
N PHE A 1 22.94 12.60 -12.72
CA PHE A 1 22.93 13.10 -14.07
C PHE A 1 23.28 14.60 -14.14
N ASN A 2 22.64 15.50 -13.44
CA ASN A 2 22.95 16.96 -13.46
C ASN A 2 23.97 17.39 -12.38
N GLY A 3 24.99 16.60 -12.09
CA GLY A 3 25.96 16.91 -11.04
C GLY A 3 25.36 17.05 -9.64
N GLY A 4 24.30 16.31 -9.35
CA GLY A 4 23.58 16.34 -8.08
C GLY A 4 22.54 17.47 -7.95
N ARG A 5 22.33 18.28 -8.99
CA ARG A 5 21.28 19.31 -9.00
C ARG A 5 19.96 18.75 -9.52
N GLY A 6 18.87 18.99 -8.79
CA GLY A 6 17.52 18.68 -9.23
C GLY A 6 17.13 19.48 -10.47
N ASP A 7 16.28 18.89 -11.31
CA ASP A 7 15.65 19.59 -12.46
C ASP A 7 14.24 20.00 -12.06
N LEU A 8 14.11 21.24 -11.58
CA LEU A 8 12.83 21.79 -11.11
C LEU A 8 11.80 21.92 -12.24
N ASP A 9 12.23 22.32 -13.44
CA ASP A 9 11.34 22.45 -14.59
C ASP A 9 10.76 21.09 -15.01
N PHE A 10 11.57 20.04 -14.93
CA PHE A 10 11.10 18.67 -15.16
C PHE A 10 10.11 18.25 -14.08
N LEU A 11 10.45 18.48 -12.80
CA LEU A 11 9.62 18.11 -11.66
C LEU A 11 8.24 18.79 -11.73
N GLU A 12 8.21 20.08 -12.03
CA GLU A 12 6.98 20.86 -12.18
C GLU A 12 6.11 20.34 -13.33
N ARG A 13 6.72 20.05 -14.49
CA ARG A 13 5.99 19.48 -15.63
C ARG A 13 5.41 18.10 -15.33
N VAL A 14 6.14 17.25 -14.63
CA VAL A 14 5.65 15.95 -14.17
C VAL A 14 4.52 16.13 -13.17
N PHE A 15 4.70 17.03 -12.20
CA PHE A 15 3.68 17.34 -11.19
C PHE A 15 2.35 17.74 -11.82
N HIS A 16 2.36 18.65 -12.79
CA HIS A 16 1.12 19.08 -13.46
C HIS A 16 0.41 17.94 -14.18
N LYS A 17 1.14 17.03 -14.82
CA LYS A 17 0.54 15.85 -15.45
C LYS A 17 -0.05 14.88 -14.43
N LEU A 18 0.67 14.64 -13.35
CA LEU A 18 0.18 13.79 -12.25
C LEU A 18 -1.04 14.40 -11.56
N LEU A 19 -1.07 15.73 -11.40
CA LEU A 19 -2.23 16.44 -10.82
C LEU A 19 -3.50 16.24 -11.65
N LEU A 20 -3.42 16.32 -12.98
CA LEU A 20 -4.56 16.04 -13.87
C LEU A 20 -5.05 14.59 -13.72
N ASN A 21 -4.11 13.66 -13.67
CA ASN A 21 -4.42 12.24 -13.45
C ASN A 21 -5.04 12.01 -12.07
N PHE A 22 -4.46 12.58 -11.01
CA PHE A 22 -4.98 12.48 -9.65
C PHE A 22 -6.42 13.01 -9.55
N THR A 23 -6.70 14.16 -10.18
CA THR A 23 -8.05 14.76 -10.18
C THR A 23 -9.06 13.82 -10.83
N TRP A 24 -8.68 13.12 -11.91
CA TRP A 24 -9.53 12.13 -12.55
C TRP A 24 -9.88 10.99 -11.59
N TRP A 25 -8.90 10.49 -10.83
CA TRP A 25 -9.08 9.42 -9.86
C TRP A 25 -9.97 9.84 -8.67
N VAL A 26 -9.69 10.97 -8.06
CA VAL A 26 -10.46 11.48 -6.90
C VAL A 26 -11.93 11.68 -7.23
N ASN A 27 -12.26 11.97 -8.49
CA ASN A 27 -13.64 12.09 -8.96
C ASN A 27 -14.32 10.73 -9.22
N ARG A 28 -13.63 9.61 -9.06
CA ARG A 28 -14.12 8.23 -9.24
C ARG A 28 -14.12 7.41 -7.97
N LYS A 29 -14.14 8.07 -6.84
CA LYS A 29 -14.36 7.43 -5.55
C LYS A 29 -15.79 6.88 -5.45
N ASP A 30 -16.05 6.16 -4.36
CA ASP A 30 -17.33 5.58 -4.02
C ASP A 30 -18.52 6.54 -4.21
N ALA A 31 -19.70 5.99 -4.51
CA ALA A 31 -20.93 6.76 -4.73
C ALA A 31 -21.35 7.58 -3.49
N GLU A 32 -20.97 7.14 -2.29
CA GLU A 32 -21.29 7.79 -1.02
C GLU A 32 -20.28 8.89 -0.65
N GLY A 33 -19.21 9.06 -1.40
CA GLY A 33 -18.20 10.09 -1.16
C GLY A 33 -17.32 9.87 0.07
N LYS A 34 -17.24 8.65 0.57
CA LYS A 34 -16.46 8.25 1.77
C LYS A 34 -14.95 8.15 1.53
N ASN A 35 -14.47 8.41 0.31
CA ASN A 35 -13.07 8.29 -0.12
C ASN A 35 -12.52 6.86 -0.14
N VAL A 36 -13.38 5.86 -0.22
CA VAL A 36 -13.01 4.49 -0.60
C VAL A 36 -12.96 4.41 -2.11
N PHE A 37 -11.99 3.69 -2.65
CA PHE A 37 -11.87 3.50 -4.08
C PHE A 37 -12.38 2.12 -4.46
N GLN A 38 -13.34 2.13 -5.37
CA GLN A 38 -14.03 0.97 -5.92
C GLN A 38 -13.69 0.90 -7.41
N GLY A 39 -13.43 -0.29 -7.91
CA GLY A 39 -13.19 -0.49 -9.34
C GLY A 39 -11.80 -1.05 -9.68
N GLY A 40 -11.77 -1.98 -10.62
CA GLY A 40 -10.70 -2.91 -10.88
C GLY A 40 -9.56 -2.41 -11.76
N PHE A 41 -9.45 -1.14 -12.06
CA PHE A 41 -8.50 -0.62 -13.04
C PHE A 41 -7.06 -0.38 -12.51
N LEU A 42 -6.75 -0.82 -11.30
CA LEU A 42 -5.41 -0.72 -10.72
C LEU A 42 -4.53 -1.95 -10.99
N GLY A 43 -4.97 -2.87 -11.82
CA GLY A 43 -4.16 -3.93 -12.38
C GLY A 43 -4.13 -5.24 -11.60
N LEU A 44 -4.79 -5.34 -10.45
CA LEU A 44 -4.90 -6.57 -9.65
C LEU A 44 -6.29 -7.23 -9.80
N ASP A 45 -6.90 -7.12 -10.96
CA ASP A 45 -8.32 -7.43 -11.17
C ASP A 45 -8.66 -8.90 -10.96
N ASN A 46 -7.77 -9.82 -11.31
CA ASN A 46 -7.97 -11.26 -11.21
C ASN A 46 -7.32 -11.93 -9.99
N ILE A 47 -6.84 -11.15 -9.02
CA ILE A 47 -6.16 -11.70 -7.83
C ILE A 47 -7.12 -12.38 -6.85
N GLY A 48 -8.39 -11.96 -6.86
CA GLY A 48 -9.45 -12.46 -5.99
C GLY A 48 -10.37 -13.46 -6.69
N VAL A 49 -11.55 -13.69 -6.10
CA VAL A 49 -12.60 -14.58 -6.63
C VAL A 49 -13.46 -13.91 -7.70
N PHE A 50 -13.43 -12.60 -7.80
CA PHE A 50 -14.20 -11.80 -8.77
C PHE A 50 -13.27 -11.09 -9.74
N ASP A 51 -13.78 -10.83 -10.94
CA ASP A 51 -13.28 -9.78 -11.78
C ASP A 51 -13.69 -8.43 -11.19
N ARG A 52 -12.74 -7.74 -10.54
CA ARG A 52 -13.00 -6.48 -9.84
C ARG A 52 -13.20 -5.29 -10.79
N SER A 53 -12.98 -5.48 -12.10
CA SER A 53 -13.24 -4.47 -13.14
C SER A 53 -14.63 -4.58 -13.77
N SER A 54 -15.37 -5.64 -13.47
CA SER A 54 -16.68 -5.94 -14.03
C SER A 54 -17.79 -5.88 -12.98
N THR A 55 -19.04 -5.89 -13.45
CA THR A 55 -20.19 -6.05 -12.56
C THR A 55 -20.11 -7.39 -11.84
N LEU A 56 -20.24 -7.37 -10.53
CA LEU A 56 -20.17 -8.58 -9.71
C LEU A 56 -21.36 -9.50 -10.00
N PRO A 57 -21.13 -10.82 -10.11
CA PRO A 57 -22.22 -11.80 -10.32
C PRO A 57 -23.19 -11.87 -9.13
N THR A 58 -22.73 -11.46 -7.95
CA THR A 58 -23.56 -11.36 -6.73
C THR A 58 -24.36 -10.07 -6.63
N GLY A 59 -24.11 -9.11 -7.53
CA GLY A 59 -24.51 -7.71 -7.34
C GLY A 59 -23.70 -7.03 -6.23
N GLY A 60 -24.08 -5.78 -5.89
CA GLY A 60 -23.36 -4.99 -4.88
C GLY A 60 -22.04 -4.44 -5.39
N HIS A 61 -21.09 -4.24 -4.45
CA HIS A 61 -19.78 -3.65 -4.76
C HIS A 61 -18.68 -4.17 -3.81
N ILE A 62 -17.44 -3.93 -4.19
CA ILE A 62 -16.25 -4.25 -3.37
C ILE A 62 -15.53 -2.97 -3.02
N ASP A 63 -15.33 -2.75 -1.72
CA ASP A 63 -14.40 -1.76 -1.21
C ASP A 63 -12.99 -2.34 -1.25
N GLN A 64 -12.12 -1.73 -2.07
CA GLN A 64 -10.80 -2.28 -2.36
C GLN A 64 -9.74 -1.73 -1.41
N SER A 65 -9.04 -2.64 -0.75
CA SER A 65 -7.92 -2.30 0.12
C SER A 65 -6.73 -1.76 -0.67
N ASP A 66 -6.39 -2.40 -1.77
CA ASP A 66 -5.29 -1.94 -2.65
C ASP A 66 -5.63 -0.62 -3.34
N GLY A 67 -6.81 -0.49 -3.96
CA GLY A 67 -7.24 0.72 -4.63
C GLY A 67 -7.19 1.95 -3.73
N THR A 68 -7.73 1.83 -2.53
CA THR A 68 -7.73 2.89 -1.53
C THR A 68 -6.31 3.21 -1.06
N SER A 69 -5.48 2.19 -0.83
CA SER A 69 -4.07 2.36 -0.42
C SER A 69 -3.20 2.98 -1.52
N TRP A 70 -3.41 2.62 -2.80
CA TRP A 70 -2.76 3.27 -3.94
C TRP A 70 -3.04 4.77 -3.99
N MET A 71 -4.28 5.17 -3.72
CA MET A 71 -4.64 6.58 -3.70
C MET A 71 -4.04 7.33 -2.51
N ALA A 72 -3.90 6.66 -1.36
CA ALA A 72 -3.15 7.20 -0.22
C ALA A 72 -1.67 7.41 -0.56
N MET A 73 -1.00 6.42 -1.16
CA MET A 73 0.37 6.55 -1.66
C MET A 73 0.49 7.68 -2.69
N TYR A 74 -0.44 7.78 -3.64
CA TYR A 74 -0.44 8.82 -4.67
C TYR A 74 -0.54 10.22 -4.05
N SER A 75 -1.42 10.38 -3.03
CA SER A 75 -1.53 11.64 -2.28
C SER A 75 -0.20 12.01 -1.61
N LEU A 76 0.48 11.04 -0.96
CA LEU A 76 1.76 11.29 -0.30
C LEU A 76 2.88 11.58 -1.31
N ASN A 77 2.92 10.92 -2.46
CA ASN A 77 3.90 11.21 -3.49
C ASN A 77 3.71 12.62 -4.08
N LEU A 78 2.46 13.03 -4.35
CA LEU A 78 2.17 14.39 -4.79
C LEU A 78 2.43 15.43 -3.70
N LEU A 79 2.15 15.10 -2.45
CA LEU A 79 2.55 15.93 -1.31
C LEU A 79 4.06 16.16 -1.31
N ARG A 80 4.88 15.09 -1.46
CA ARG A 80 6.34 15.20 -1.48
C ARG A 80 6.83 16.09 -2.61
N ILE A 81 6.29 15.92 -3.82
CA ILE A 81 6.64 16.78 -4.97
C ILE A 81 6.23 18.23 -4.71
N ALA A 82 5.02 18.47 -4.20
CA ALA A 82 4.55 19.82 -3.89
C ALA A 82 5.41 20.51 -2.83
N LEU A 83 5.83 19.78 -1.79
CA LEU A 83 6.73 20.31 -0.75
C LEU A 83 8.11 20.66 -1.32
N GLU A 84 8.66 19.87 -2.24
CA GLU A 84 9.91 20.16 -2.92
C GLU A 84 9.80 21.43 -3.78
N LEU A 85 8.74 21.55 -4.57
CA LEU A 85 8.46 22.74 -5.37
C LEU A 85 8.22 23.98 -4.49
N ALA A 86 7.55 23.81 -3.35
CA ALA A 86 7.25 24.87 -2.40
C ALA A 86 8.51 25.53 -1.81
N GLN A 87 9.62 24.81 -1.69
CA GLN A 87 10.90 25.37 -1.25
C GLN A 87 11.43 26.45 -2.22
N HIS A 88 10.96 26.46 -3.47
CA HIS A 88 11.34 27.41 -4.49
C HIS A 88 10.21 28.38 -4.86
N ASN A 89 8.95 27.98 -4.64
CA ASN A 89 7.76 28.79 -4.91
C ASN A 89 6.65 28.47 -3.92
N HIS A 90 6.42 29.38 -2.97
CA HIS A 90 5.45 29.20 -1.86
C HIS A 90 3.99 28.98 -2.31
N VAL A 91 3.64 29.25 -3.56
CA VAL A 91 2.31 28.92 -4.11
C VAL A 91 1.99 27.44 -3.99
N TYR A 92 3.02 26.57 -4.02
CA TYR A 92 2.85 25.12 -3.88
C TYR A 92 2.52 24.65 -2.45
N GLU A 93 2.65 25.51 -1.43
CA GLU A 93 2.24 25.15 -0.05
C GLU A 93 0.73 24.89 0.05
N ASP A 94 -0.10 25.60 -0.71
CA ASP A 94 -1.55 25.42 -0.72
C ASP A 94 -1.93 24.06 -1.31
N ILE A 95 -1.28 23.67 -2.39
CA ILE A 95 -1.48 22.37 -3.03
C ILE A 95 -0.95 21.24 -2.16
N ALA A 96 0.21 21.41 -1.51
CA ALA A 96 0.73 20.45 -0.54
C ALA A 96 -0.28 20.19 0.59
N THR A 97 -0.91 21.26 1.11
CA THR A 97 -1.97 21.13 2.13
C THR A 97 -3.14 20.29 1.63
N LYS A 98 -3.56 20.45 0.36
CA LYS A 98 -4.65 19.65 -0.22
C LYS A 98 -4.32 18.17 -0.30
N PHE A 99 -3.11 17.80 -0.70
CA PHE A 99 -2.70 16.38 -0.73
C PHE A 99 -2.60 15.79 0.67
N PHE A 100 -2.18 16.57 1.65
CA PHE A 100 -2.19 16.17 3.06
C PHE A 100 -3.63 15.90 3.54
N GLU A 101 -4.58 16.80 3.27
CA GLU A 101 -5.99 16.61 3.59
C GLU A 101 -6.57 15.36 2.92
N HIS A 102 -6.30 15.14 1.62
CA HIS A 102 -6.73 13.94 0.91
C HIS A 102 -6.20 12.66 1.54
N PHE A 103 -4.92 12.65 1.90
CA PHE A 103 -4.32 11.50 2.58
C PHE A 103 -5.04 11.18 3.89
N LEU A 104 -5.35 12.19 4.71
CA LEU A 104 -6.06 11.99 5.98
C LEU A 104 -7.47 11.43 5.79
N HIS A 105 -8.22 11.93 4.81
CA HIS A 105 -9.55 11.40 4.50
C HIS A 105 -9.51 9.97 3.97
N ILE A 106 -8.48 9.61 3.20
CA ILE A 106 -8.29 8.22 2.77
C ILE A 106 -7.92 7.32 3.96
N ALA A 107 -7.10 7.80 4.88
CA ALA A 107 -6.76 7.08 6.11
C ALA A 107 -8.00 6.82 6.99
N GLU A 108 -8.94 7.77 7.03
CA GLU A 108 -10.25 7.59 7.67
C GLU A 108 -11.05 6.48 6.98
N ALA A 109 -11.16 6.53 5.66
CA ALA A 109 -11.87 5.53 4.86
C ALA A 109 -11.32 4.11 5.07
N MET A 110 -9.99 3.95 5.15
CA MET A 110 -9.35 2.65 5.44
C MET A 110 -9.74 2.05 6.80
N THR A 111 -10.19 2.89 7.72
CA THR A 111 -10.50 2.48 9.10
C THR A 111 -11.99 2.27 9.31
N LYS A 112 -12.83 3.06 8.63
CA LYS A 112 -14.29 3.06 8.77
C LYS A 112 -14.92 2.85 7.39
N VAL A 113 -15.34 1.64 7.08
CA VAL A 113 -16.02 1.32 5.81
C VAL A 113 -17.46 0.87 6.10
N GLY A 114 -18.42 1.57 5.49
CA GLY A 114 -19.84 1.24 5.56
C GLY A 114 -20.55 1.61 6.86
N GLU A 115 -21.88 1.40 6.88
CA GLU A 115 -22.74 1.65 8.06
C GLU A 115 -22.41 0.70 9.23
N ASP A 116 -21.93 -0.50 8.93
CA ASP A 116 -21.58 -1.54 9.92
C ASP A 116 -20.15 -1.36 10.50
N GLU A 117 -19.44 -0.29 10.17
CA GLU A 117 -18.05 0.02 10.61
C GLU A 117 -17.03 -1.12 10.38
N ILE A 118 -17.27 -1.99 9.39
CA ILE A 118 -16.34 -3.05 9.02
C ILE A 118 -15.19 -2.45 8.22
N GLY A 119 -14.08 -2.12 8.90
CA GLY A 119 -12.88 -1.63 8.24
C GLY A 119 -12.17 -2.71 7.40
N LEU A 120 -11.29 -2.28 6.51
CA LEU A 120 -10.49 -3.17 5.64
C LEU A 120 -9.46 -4.01 6.42
N TRP A 121 -9.10 -3.59 7.64
CA TRP A 121 -8.23 -4.35 8.53
C TRP A 121 -8.99 -5.42 9.29
N ASP A 122 -8.52 -6.67 9.22
CA ASP A 122 -9.01 -7.79 10.02
C ASP A 122 -8.19 -7.95 11.30
N GLU A 123 -8.86 -7.83 12.45
CA GLU A 123 -8.18 -7.90 13.76
C GLU A 123 -7.81 -9.33 14.16
N GLU A 124 -8.43 -10.35 13.59
CA GLU A 124 -8.09 -11.76 13.85
C GLU A 124 -6.86 -12.16 13.04
N ASP A 125 -6.90 -11.95 11.72
CA ASP A 125 -5.82 -12.33 10.80
C ASP A 125 -4.65 -11.34 10.83
N LYS A 126 -4.83 -10.13 11.40
CA LYS A 126 -3.84 -9.04 11.38
C LYS A 126 -3.39 -8.70 9.95
N PHE A 127 -4.37 -8.58 9.07
CA PHE A 127 -4.15 -8.36 7.64
C PHE A 127 -5.26 -7.48 7.04
N TYR A 128 -4.98 -6.84 5.89
CA TYR A 128 -5.98 -6.09 5.15
C TYR A 128 -6.63 -6.97 4.09
N TYR A 129 -7.96 -6.82 3.94
CA TYR A 129 -8.75 -7.52 2.95
C TYR A 129 -9.72 -6.56 2.26
N ASP A 130 -10.12 -6.92 1.05
CA ASP A 130 -11.27 -6.31 0.39
C ASP A 130 -12.56 -6.66 1.15
N VAL A 131 -13.53 -5.76 1.07
CA VAL A 131 -14.85 -5.93 1.71
C VAL A 131 -15.94 -5.94 0.65
N LEU A 132 -16.69 -7.03 0.58
CA LEU A 132 -17.83 -7.19 -0.30
C LEU A 132 -19.11 -6.73 0.40
N HIS A 133 -19.86 -5.84 -0.25
CA HIS A 133 -21.19 -5.41 0.14
C HIS A 133 -22.22 -6.01 -0.81
N LEU A 134 -23.10 -6.86 -0.27
CA LEU A 134 -24.16 -7.52 -1.03
C LEU A 134 -25.43 -6.65 -1.05
N PRO A 135 -26.31 -6.81 -2.08
CA PRO A 135 -27.53 -6.03 -2.19
C PRO A 135 -28.52 -6.22 -1.04
N ASN A 136 -28.42 -7.31 -0.31
CA ASN A 136 -29.25 -7.61 0.86
C ASN A 136 -28.76 -6.92 2.15
N GLY A 137 -27.73 -6.07 2.07
CA GLY A 137 -27.11 -5.37 3.20
C GLY A 137 -26.08 -6.22 3.96
N HIS A 138 -25.85 -7.47 3.58
CA HIS A 138 -24.79 -8.26 4.20
C HIS A 138 -23.41 -7.82 3.71
N THR A 139 -22.49 -7.69 4.65
CA THR A 139 -21.10 -7.27 4.38
C THR A 139 -20.14 -8.35 4.86
N GLN A 140 -19.17 -8.70 4.01
CA GLN A 140 -18.15 -9.68 4.39
C GLN A 140 -16.77 -9.36 3.83
N ARG A 141 -15.71 -9.70 4.58
CA ARG A 141 -14.33 -9.64 4.09
C ARG A 141 -14.02 -10.82 3.17
N LEU A 142 -13.39 -10.51 2.04
CA LEU A 142 -12.85 -11.52 1.12
C LEU A 142 -11.46 -11.92 1.62
N LYS A 143 -11.37 -12.95 2.46
CA LYS A 143 -10.13 -13.35 3.17
C LYS A 143 -9.10 -14.03 2.24
N VAL A 144 -8.81 -13.42 1.10
CA VAL A 144 -7.74 -13.84 0.19
C VAL A 144 -6.44 -13.18 0.64
N ARG A 145 -5.50 -13.97 1.13
CA ARG A 145 -4.18 -13.50 1.55
C ARG A 145 -3.30 -13.23 0.33
N SER A 146 -3.42 -12.03 -0.20
CA SER A 146 -2.71 -11.58 -1.40
C SER A 146 -1.96 -10.28 -1.16
N MET A 147 -1.19 -9.83 -2.14
CA MET A 147 -0.49 -8.54 -2.09
C MET A 147 -1.44 -7.34 -1.93
N VAL A 148 -2.73 -7.49 -2.23
CA VAL A 148 -3.77 -6.48 -1.93
C VAL A 148 -3.65 -6.00 -0.48
N GLY A 149 -3.47 -6.92 0.46
CA GLY A 149 -3.29 -6.60 1.87
C GLY A 149 -1.90 -6.07 2.26
N LEU A 150 -0.93 -6.07 1.34
CA LEU A 150 0.41 -5.51 1.55
C LEU A 150 0.54 -4.09 1.00
N ILE A 151 -0.30 -3.68 0.05
CA ILE A 151 -0.27 -2.35 -0.58
C ILE A 151 -0.36 -1.18 0.43
N PRO A 152 -1.07 -1.30 1.58
CA PRO A 152 -1.04 -0.24 2.60
C PRO A 152 0.35 0.17 3.11
N LEU A 153 1.38 -0.69 2.94
CA LEU A 153 2.78 -0.35 3.20
C LEU A 153 3.30 0.81 2.35
N PHE A 154 2.77 0.98 1.14
CA PHE A 154 3.27 1.96 0.17
C PHE A 154 2.90 3.39 0.53
N ALA A 155 1.82 3.57 1.30
CA ALA A 155 1.39 4.88 1.77
C ALA A 155 2.22 5.30 2.99
N VAL A 156 3.44 5.71 2.72
CA VAL A 156 4.42 6.16 3.71
C VAL A 156 5.24 7.34 3.18
N GLU A 157 5.39 8.38 4.00
CA GLU A 157 6.29 9.51 3.72
C GLU A 157 6.87 10.05 5.02
N THR A 158 8.08 10.58 4.95
CA THR A 158 8.77 11.23 6.07
C THR A 158 8.93 12.72 5.80
N LEU A 159 8.66 13.53 6.81
CA LEU A 159 8.84 14.97 6.75
C LEU A 159 10.03 15.38 7.62
N ASP A 160 11.04 15.96 7.00
CA ASP A 160 12.23 16.44 7.69
C ASP A 160 11.95 17.77 8.40
N PRO A 161 12.52 18.01 9.61
CA PRO A 161 12.31 19.26 10.36
C PRO A 161 12.76 20.49 9.59
N GLU A 162 13.85 20.40 8.83
CA GLU A 162 14.37 21.50 8.00
C GLU A 162 13.38 21.90 6.91
N MET A 163 12.77 20.93 6.24
CA MET A 163 11.71 21.17 5.25
C MET A 163 10.51 21.88 5.88
N LEU A 164 10.05 21.41 7.06
CA LEU A 164 8.93 22.03 7.77
C LEU A 164 9.24 23.45 8.22
N ALA A 165 10.46 23.71 8.67
CA ALA A 165 10.92 25.06 9.05
C ALA A 165 10.95 26.03 7.86
N ASN A 166 11.28 25.54 6.67
CA ASN A 166 11.32 26.34 5.44
C ASN A 166 9.93 26.61 4.83
N LEU A 167 8.89 25.87 5.27
CA LEU A 167 7.53 25.97 4.73
C LEU A 167 6.51 26.29 5.85
N PRO A 168 6.59 27.50 6.44
CA PRO A 168 5.78 27.85 7.61
C PRO A 168 4.27 27.92 7.31
N GLY A 169 3.87 28.21 6.08
CA GLY A 169 2.47 28.25 5.66
C GLY A 169 1.86 26.85 5.66
N PHE A 170 2.55 25.88 5.09
CA PHE A 170 2.14 24.47 5.12
C PHE A 170 2.14 23.94 6.55
N THR A 171 3.23 24.12 7.31
CA THR A 171 3.39 23.61 8.67
C THR A 171 2.27 24.10 9.59
N LYS A 172 1.97 25.41 9.56
CA LYS A 172 0.88 25.99 10.37
C LYS A 172 -0.48 25.40 10.02
N ARG A 173 -0.80 25.20 8.73
CA ARG A 173 -2.08 24.62 8.30
C ARG A 173 -2.19 23.15 8.68
N MET A 174 -1.14 22.40 8.51
CA MET A 174 -1.05 21.00 8.89
C MET A 174 -1.24 20.83 10.41
N GLU A 175 -0.53 21.60 11.25
CA GLU A 175 -0.69 21.57 12.70
C GLU A 175 -2.11 21.99 13.12
N TRP A 176 -2.66 23.05 12.48
CA TRP A 176 -4.02 23.46 12.74
C TRP A 176 -5.02 22.33 12.43
N PHE A 177 -4.87 21.65 11.28
CA PHE A 177 -5.76 20.57 10.89
C PHE A 177 -5.68 19.38 11.85
N LEU A 178 -4.48 18.97 12.24
CA LEU A 178 -4.28 17.87 13.17
C LEU A 178 -4.83 18.18 14.57
N ASN A 179 -4.71 19.41 15.02
CA ASN A 179 -5.27 19.86 16.29
C ASN A 179 -6.80 19.99 16.25
N TYR A 180 -7.35 20.43 15.12
CA TYR A 180 -8.79 20.61 14.94
C TYR A 180 -9.53 19.29 14.67
N ARG A 181 -8.87 18.32 14.04
CA ARG A 181 -9.38 16.99 13.71
C ARG A 181 -8.52 15.89 14.36
N PRO A 182 -8.52 15.81 15.71
CA PRO A 182 -7.75 14.79 16.43
C PRO A 182 -8.22 13.37 16.12
N ASP A 183 -9.47 13.20 15.67
CA ASP A 183 -10.01 11.96 15.14
C ASP A 183 -9.20 11.47 13.93
N LEU A 184 -8.95 12.34 12.95
CA LEU A 184 -8.13 12.02 11.78
C LEU A 184 -6.64 11.91 12.11
N ALA A 185 -6.13 12.80 12.95
CA ALA A 185 -4.73 12.75 13.40
C ALA A 185 -4.39 11.40 14.08
N SER A 186 -5.34 10.82 14.82
CA SER A 186 -5.17 9.51 15.45
C SER A 186 -5.08 8.35 14.46
N LEU A 187 -5.53 8.52 13.22
CA LEU A 187 -5.54 7.49 12.18
C LEU A 187 -4.20 7.38 11.44
N VAL A 188 -3.46 8.49 11.34
CA VAL A 188 -2.12 8.49 10.79
C VAL A 188 -1.09 8.17 11.85
N SER A 189 -0.05 7.46 11.43
CA SER A 189 0.97 6.94 12.32
C SER A 189 1.85 8.05 12.88
N HIS A 190 1.95 8.09 14.20
CA HIS A 190 3.02 8.76 14.95
C HIS A 190 3.37 10.21 14.57
N TRP A 191 2.38 11.05 14.20
CA TRP A 191 2.65 12.45 13.93
C TRP A 191 3.28 13.17 15.14
N GLU A 192 2.80 12.86 16.35
CA GLU A 192 3.26 13.50 17.60
C GLU A 192 4.62 12.97 18.07
N VAL A 193 5.06 11.82 17.56
CA VAL A 193 6.29 11.16 17.95
C VAL A 193 7.39 11.45 16.93
N GLU A 194 8.47 12.04 17.38
CA GLU A 194 9.65 12.26 16.56
C GLU A 194 10.42 10.96 16.36
N GLY A 195 10.73 10.66 15.08
CA GLY A 195 11.62 9.58 14.71
C GLY A 195 13.09 10.03 14.69
N ARG A 196 13.94 9.22 14.08
CA ARG A 196 15.36 9.51 13.91
C ARG A 196 15.55 10.87 13.22
N GLY A 197 16.36 11.74 13.81
CA GLY A 197 16.60 13.10 13.30
C GLY A 197 15.36 13.99 13.37
N GLN A 198 14.49 13.78 14.34
CA GLN A 198 13.27 14.58 14.59
C GLN A 198 12.26 14.57 13.44
N ARG A 199 12.35 13.55 12.55
CA ARG A 199 11.42 13.38 11.44
C ARG A 199 10.02 13.06 11.90
N ARG A 200 9.04 13.49 11.12
CA ARG A 200 7.64 13.11 11.29
C ARG A 200 7.27 12.03 10.27
N LEU A 201 6.36 11.15 10.64
CA LEU A 201 5.89 10.06 9.77
C LEU A 201 4.43 10.26 9.38
N LEU A 202 4.16 10.21 8.09
CA LEU A 202 2.82 10.05 7.53
C LEU A 202 2.71 8.63 6.97
N SER A 203 1.83 7.80 7.53
CA SER A 203 1.62 6.44 7.05
C SER A 203 0.24 5.92 7.42
N LEU A 204 -0.34 5.08 6.57
CA LEU A 204 -1.55 4.31 6.90
C LEU A 204 -1.29 3.26 7.99
N LEU A 205 -0.04 2.78 8.09
CA LEU A 205 0.31 1.71 9.02
C LEU A 205 0.86 2.27 10.33
N ARG A 206 0.14 2.02 11.42
CA ARG A 206 0.68 2.20 12.77
C ARG A 206 1.76 1.14 13.05
N GLY A 207 2.75 1.46 13.88
CA GLY A 207 3.90 0.61 14.14
C GLY A 207 3.55 -0.83 14.54
N HIS A 208 2.49 -1.04 15.36
CA HIS A 208 2.05 -2.38 15.74
C HIS A 208 1.40 -3.15 14.57
N ARG A 209 0.58 -2.49 13.72
CA ARG A 209 0.01 -3.10 12.52
C ARG A 209 1.10 -3.42 11.51
N MET A 210 2.07 -2.53 11.34
CA MET A 210 3.22 -2.77 10.47
C MET A 210 3.99 -4.01 10.91
N LYS A 211 4.33 -4.16 12.20
CA LYS A 211 5.02 -5.37 12.70
C LYS A 211 4.23 -6.66 12.41
N ARG A 212 2.91 -6.62 12.56
CA ARG A 212 2.04 -7.79 12.28
C ARG A 212 2.00 -8.12 10.79
N LEU A 213 1.89 -7.09 9.96
CA LEU A 213 1.90 -7.25 8.51
C LEU A 213 3.24 -7.79 8.01
N LEU A 214 4.36 -7.22 8.49
CA LEU A 214 5.71 -7.69 8.15
C LEU A 214 5.95 -9.12 8.61
N LYS A 215 5.44 -9.52 9.78
CA LYS A 215 5.54 -10.92 10.24
C LYS A 215 4.96 -11.89 9.22
N ARG A 216 3.82 -11.57 8.60
CA ARG A 216 3.20 -12.38 7.56
C ARG A 216 3.93 -12.27 6.22
N MET A 217 4.31 -11.05 5.83
CA MET A 217 5.04 -10.81 4.58
C MET A 217 6.39 -11.53 4.53
N LEU A 218 7.06 -11.65 5.67
CA LEU A 218 8.39 -12.26 5.81
C LEU A 218 8.35 -13.76 6.20
N ASP A 219 7.16 -14.35 6.21
CA ASP A 219 6.98 -15.79 6.44
C ASP A 219 7.14 -16.56 5.12
N GLU A 220 8.05 -17.54 5.10
CA GLU A 220 8.31 -18.38 3.93
C GLU A 220 7.15 -19.34 3.60
N ALA A 221 6.33 -19.68 4.59
CA ALA A 221 5.08 -20.42 4.39
C ALA A 221 3.96 -19.55 3.79
N GLU A 222 4.12 -18.22 3.80
CA GLU A 222 3.18 -17.26 3.27
C GLU A 222 3.75 -16.53 2.03
N PHE A 223 4.29 -15.32 2.22
CA PHE A 223 4.67 -14.45 1.10
C PHE A 223 6.15 -14.48 0.73
N LEU A 224 7.05 -14.72 1.68
CA LEU A 224 8.48 -14.67 1.38
C LEU A 224 8.91 -15.90 0.59
N SER A 225 9.51 -15.69 -0.57
CA SER A 225 10.12 -16.76 -1.38
C SER A 225 11.62 -16.60 -1.50
N GLY A 226 12.30 -17.58 -2.09
CA GLY A 226 13.72 -17.45 -2.46
C GLY A 226 14.00 -16.32 -3.46
N TYR A 227 12.95 -15.77 -4.10
CA TYR A 227 13.04 -14.81 -5.21
C TYR A 227 12.32 -13.49 -4.95
N GLY A 228 11.85 -13.24 -3.72
CA GLY A 228 11.11 -12.05 -3.33
C GLY A 228 9.72 -12.34 -2.75
N ILE A 229 8.87 -11.34 -2.71
CA ILE A 229 7.53 -11.40 -2.13
C ILE A 229 6.51 -11.85 -3.19
N ARG A 230 5.76 -12.91 -2.87
CA ARG A 230 4.72 -13.49 -3.75
C ARG A 230 3.49 -12.60 -3.85
N ALA A 231 2.83 -12.64 -5.00
CA ALA A 231 1.56 -11.95 -5.23
C ALA A 231 0.42 -12.52 -4.39
N LEU A 232 0.40 -13.85 -4.23
CA LEU A 232 -0.55 -14.58 -3.37
C LEU A 232 0.22 -15.40 -2.34
N SER A 233 -0.31 -15.48 -1.13
CA SER A 233 0.28 -16.30 -0.07
C SER A 233 0.28 -17.78 -0.46
N ARG A 234 1.41 -18.45 -0.26
CA ARG A 234 1.56 -19.91 -0.44
C ARG A 234 0.60 -20.71 0.45
N HIS A 235 0.10 -20.10 1.53
CA HIS A 235 -0.96 -20.70 2.37
C HIS A 235 -2.13 -21.23 1.54
N HIS A 236 -2.49 -20.54 0.46
CA HIS A 236 -3.59 -20.94 -0.44
C HIS A 236 -3.27 -22.12 -1.37
N ALA A 237 -2.06 -22.72 -1.30
CA ALA A 237 -1.79 -23.98 -1.97
C ALA A 237 -2.54 -25.14 -1.31
N ASP A 238 -2.54 -25.17 0.03
CA ASP A 238 -3.17 -26.22 0.82
C ASP A 238 -4.56 -25.79 1.37
N HIS A 239 -4.83 -24.48 1.40
CA HIS A 239 -6.05 -23.86 1.93
C HIS A 239 -6.62 -22.84 0.93
N PRO A 240 -7.16 -23.28 -0.20
CA PRO A 240 -7.81 -22.37 -1.15
C PRO A 240 -8.92 -21.57 -0.48
N TYR A 241 -9.00 -20.28 -0.79
CA TYR A 241 -10.15 -19.50 -0.37
C TYR A 241 -11.36 -19.86 -1.23
N VAL A 242 -12.49 -20.14 -0.58
CA VAL A 242 -13.74 -20.52 -1.27
C VAL A 242 -14.84 -19.54 -0.87
N PHE A 243 -15.39 -18.87 -1.86
CA PHE A 243 -16.58 -18.02 -1.73
C PHE A 243 -17.80 -18.80 -2.19
N ARG A 244 -18.89 -18.77 -1.39
CA ARG A 244 -20.15 -19.40 -1.72
C ARG A 244 -21.30 -18.42 -1.52
N ASP A 245 -22.08 -18.22 -2.57
CA ASP A 245 -23.31 -17.43 -2.51
C ASP A 245 -24.33 -17.97 -3.51
N ASN A 246 -25.59 -18.17 -3.08
CA ASN A 246 -26.73 -18.55 -3.92
C ASN A 246 -26.45 -19.66 -4.93
N GLY A 247 -25.69 -20.69 -4.55
CA GLY A 247 -25.33 -21.82 -5.40
C GLY A 247 -24.12 -21.57 -6.32
N THR A 248 -23.55 -20.38 -6.29
CA THR A 248 -22.28 -20.07 -6.94
C THR A 248 -21.14 -20.39 -6.00
N GLU A 249 -20.15 -21.16 -6.47
CA GLU A 249 -18.91 -21.42 -5.77
C GLU A 249 -17.73 -20.90 -6.60
N LEU A 250 -16.93 -20.01 -6.02
CA LEU A 250 -15.72 -19.44 -6.63
C LEU A 250 -14.54 -19.68 -5.71
N SER A 251 -13.37 -19.95 -6.25
CA SER A 251 -12.18 -20.23 -5.46
C SER A 251 -10.93 -19.53 -5.94
N VAL A 252 -9.99 -19.31 -5.00
CA VAL A 252 -8.65 -18.79 -5.25
C VAL A 252 -7.66 -19.75 -4.61
N GLY A 253 -6.79 -20.33 -5.43
CA GLY A 253 -5.64 -21.15 -5.01
C GLY A 253 -4.32 -20.50 -5.42
N TYR A 254 -3.23 -20.93 -4.78
CA TYR A 254 -1.88 -20.49 -5.12
C TYR A 254 -1.43 -21.10 -6.46
N GLN A 255 -1.06 -20.24 -7.41
CA GLN A 255 -0.65 -20.62 -8.76
C GLN A 255 0.64 -19.88 -9.14
N PRO A 256 1.81 -20.49 -8.95
CA PRO A 256 3.09 -19.80 -9.13
C PRO A 256 3.51 -19.60 -10.58
N ALA A 257 2.84 -20.25 -11.53
CA ALA A 257 3.18 -20.19 -12.97
C ALA A 257 1.99 -19.68 -13.80
N GLU A 258 1.49 -20.47 -14.71
CA GLU A 258 0.37 -20.12 -15.60
C GLU A 258 -0.97 -20.06 -14.85
N SER A 259 -1.86 -19.18 -15.30
CA SER A 259 -3.23 -19.12 -14.77
C SER A 259 -4.04 -20.31 -15.29
N ASP A 260 -4.80 -20.96 -14.42
CA ASP A 260 -5.74 -22.05 -14.76
C ASP A 260 -7.16 -21.53 -15.01
N THR A 261 -7.38 -20.22 -14.98
CA THR A 261 -8.67 -19.59 -15.19
C THR A 261 -8.69 -18.70 -16.43
N GLY A 262 -9.86 -18.55 -17.05
CA GLY A 262 -10.07 -17.63 -18.18
C GLY A 262 -10.23 -16.15 -17.78
N LEU A 263 -10.12 -15.81 -16.49
CA LEU A 263 -10.16 -14.43 -16.03
C LEU A 263 -9.05 -13.63 -16.70
N PHE A 264 -9.40 -12.53 -17.34
CA PHE A 264 -8.49 -11.62 -18.05
C PHE A 264 -7.58 -12.29 -19.11
N GLY A 265 -8.11 -13.23 -19.86
CA GLY A 265 -7.42 -13.82 -21.01
C GLY A 265 -6.26 -14.77 -20.70
N GLY A 266 -6.11 -15.19 -19.46
CA GLY A 266 -5.24 -16.31 -19.06
C GLY A 266 -3.75 -16.01 -18.89
N ASN A 267 -3.20 -14.95 -19.48
CA ASN A 267 -1.76 -14.66 -19.42
C ASN A 267 -1.36 -13.79 -18.22
N SER A 268 -2.30 -13.14 -17.57
CA SER A 268 -2.07 -12.28 -16.42
C SER A 268 -2.36 -13.06 -15.14
N ASN A 269 -1.33 -13.53 -14.48
CA ASN A 269 -1.45 -14.30 -13.26
C ASN A 269 -0.94 -13.53 -12.04
N TRP A 270 -1.86 -13.05 -11.19
CA TRP A 270 -1.53 -12.42 -9.91
C TRP A 270 -1.57 -13.40 -8.73
N ARG A 271 -1.75 -14.71 -8.99
CA ARG A 271 -2.02 -15.72 -7.98
C ARG A 271 -0.78 -16.50 -7.51
N GLY A 272 0.41 -15.89 -7.50
CA GLY A 272 1.58 -16.52 -6.91
C GLY A 272 2.94 -16.08 -7.42
N PRO A 273 3.11 -15.60 -8.65
CA PRO A 273 4.42 -15.18 -9.14
C PRO A 273 4.97 -13.97 -8.39
N ILE A 274 6.24 -13.69 -8.64
CA ILE A 274 6.94 -12.53 -8.10
C ILE A 274 6.83 -11.39 -9.10
N TRP A 275 6.22 -10.27 -8.69
CA TRP A 275 6.09 -9.08 -9.49
C TRP A 275 7.14 -8.06 -9.11
N PHE A 276 8.10 -7.83 -10.01
CA PHE A 276 9.26 -6.95 -9.78
C PHE A 276 8.88 -5.52 -9.40
N PRO A 277 7.98 -4.82 -10.14
CA PRO A 277 7.60 -3.45 -9.80
C PRO A 277 6.97 -3.33 -8.40
N VAL A 278 6.15 -4.30 -8.00
CA VAL A 278 5.51 -4.29 -6.68
C VAL A 278 6.55 -4.56 -5.57
N ASN A 279 7.47 -5.51 -5.80
CA ASN A 279 8.56 -5.76 -4.86
C ASN A 279 9.50 -4.55 -4.73
N PHE A 280 9.75 -3.81 -5.82
CA PHE A 280 10.48 -2.55 -5.77
C PHE A 280 9.80 -1.54 -4.83
N LEU A 281 8.49 -1.37 -4.94
CA LEU A 281 7.73 -0.48 -4.07
C LEU A 281 7.73 -0.92 -2.60
N ILE A 282 7.72 -2.24 -2.33
CA ILE A 282 7.90 -2.78 -0.97
C ILE A 282 9.27 -2.35 -0.43
N ILE A 283 10.34 -2.54 -1.19
CA ILE A 283 11.71 -2.17 -0.79
C ILE A 283 11.79 -0.68 -0.48
N GLU A 284 11.30 0.18 -1.38
CA GLU A 284 11.29 1.63 -1.19
C GLU A 284 10.52 2.04 0.08
N SER A 285 9.36 1.43 0.30
CA SER A 285 8.54 1.69 1.48
C SER A 285 9.26 1.30 2.78
N LEU A 286 9.92 0.16 2.79
CA LEU A 286 10.73 -0.28 3.93
C LEU A 286 11.89 0.69 4.20
N GLN A 287 12.56 1.20 3.17
CA GLN A 287 13.61 2.20 3.30
C GLN A 287 13.08 3.51 3.90
N LYS A 288 11.89 3.98 3.48
CA LYS A 288 11.23 5.15 4.07
C LYS A 288 10.88 4.92 5.55
N PHE A 289 10.36 3.75 5.90
CA PHE A 289 10.12 3.40 7.30
C PHE A 289 11.42 3.37 8.11
N HIS A 290 12.50 2.80 7.58
CA HIS A 290 13.79 2.82 8.23
C HIS A 290 14.34 4.23 8.42
N HIS A 291 14.11 5.13 7.46
CA HIS A 291 14.52 6.54 7.55
C HIS A 291 13.91 7.24 8.78
N TYR A 292 12.70 6.83 9.16
CA TYR A 292 12.02 7.32 10.36
C TYR A 292 12.42 6.55 11.63
N TYR A 293 12.34 5.21 11.62
CA TYR A 293 12.54 4.39 12.82
C TYR A 293 14.01 4.20 13.20
N GLY A 294 14.93 4.24 12.24
CA GLY A 294 16.35 3.93 12.46
C GLY A 294 16.61 2.45 12.78
N ASP A 295 17.74 2.21 13.46
CA ASP A 295 18.26 0.87 13.70
C ASP A 295 17.63 0.14 14.90
N ASP A 296 16.88 0.88 15.72
CA ASP A 296 16.23 0.34 16.94
C ASP A 296 14.98 -0.50 16.61
N PHE A 297 14.37 -0.24 15.46
CA PHE A 297 13.22 -0.99 15.02
C PHE A 297 13.64 -2.20 14.19
N LYS A 298 13.51 -3.38 14.79
CA LYS A 298 13.88 -4.66 14.18
C LYS A 298 12.69 -5.59 14.06
N VAL A 299 12.72 -6.42 13.03
CA VAL A 299 11.75 -7.50 12.78
C VAL A 299 12.48 -8.79 12.46
N GLU A 300 11.83 -9.91 12.74
CA GLU A 300 12.36 -11.22 12.43
C GLU A 300 12.27 -11.49 10.93
N CYS A 301 13.38 -11.87 10.31
CA CYS A 301 13.46 -12.15 8.86
C CYS A 301 14.44 -13.28 8.54
N PRO A 302 13.96 -14.41 7.95
CA PRO A 302 12.56 -14.83 7.80
C PRO A 302 11.83 -14.99 9.14
N THR A 303 10.51 -14.89 9.12
CA THR A 303 9.67 -15.12 10.30
C THR A 303 9.89 -16.54 10.84
N GLY A 304 10.10 -16.70 12.15
CA GLY A 304 10.39 -17.97 12.81
C GLY A 304 11.87 -18.38 12.77
N SER A 305 12.77 -17.59 12.19
CA SER A 305 14.20 -17.90 12.09
C SER A 305 15.02 -17.54 13.33
N GLY A 306 14.49 -16.73 14.24
CA GLY A 306 15.23 -16.15 15.36
C GLY A 306 16.20 -15.01 14.97
N ARG A 307 16.29 -14.66 13.69
CA ARG A 307 17.18 -13.63 13.16
C ARG A 307 16.42 -12.29 13.05
N TYR A 308 16.84 -11.31 13.84
CA TYR A 308 16.23 -9.97 13.85
C TYR A 308 17.05 -9.00 13.02
N LEU A 309 16.42 -8.36 12.05
CA LEU A 309 16.99 -7.39 11.11
C LEU A 309 16.35 -6.02 11.29
N THR A 310 17.11 -4.97 11.04
CA THR A 310 16.56 -3.63 10.82
C THR A 310 15.69 -3.62 9.56
N ILE A 311 14.81 -2.65 9.44
CA ILE A 311 13.92 -2.55 8.26
C ILE A 311 14.73 -2.35 6.96
N ASN A 312 15.88 -1.66 7.03
CA ASN A 312 16.77 -1.55 5.86
C ASN A 312 17.40 -2.88 5.48
N GLU A 313 17.90 -3.64 6.46
CA GLU A 313 18.43 -4.98 6.21
C GLU A 313 17.38 -5.93 5.62
N VAL A 314 16.11 -5.78 5.99
CA VAL A 314 14.99 -6.52 5.35
C VAL A 314 14.82 -6.09 3.90
N ALA A 315 14.88 -4.78 3.58
CA ALA A 315 14.83 -4.27 2.22
C ALA A 315 16.00 -4.83 1.38
N ASP A 316 17.20 -4.88 1.94
CA ASP A 316 18.39 -5.45 1.31
C ASP A 316 18.25 -6.98 1.06
N GLU A 317 17.68 -7.72 2.01
CA GLU A 317 17.41 -9.15 1.87
C GLU A 317 16.41 -9.44 0.74
N ILE A 318 15.31 -8.65 0.64
CA ILE A 318 14.36 -8.76 -0.46
C ILE A 318 15.05 -8.43 -1.79
N SER A 319 15.85 -7.37 -1.84
CA SER A 319 16.62 -6.96 -3.03
C SER A 319 17.58 -8.07 -3.49
N ARG A 320 18.28 -8.69 -2.54
CA ARG A 320 19.19 -9.82 -2.79
C ARG A 320 18.45 -11.02 -3.39
N ARG A 321 17.26 -11.36 -2.85
CA ARG A 321 16.42 -12.45 -3.38
C ARG A 321 15.93 -12.15 -4.80
N LEU A 322 15.48 -10.93 -5.07
CA LEU A 322 15.05 -10.51 -6.41
C LEU A 322 16.19 -10.57 -7.44
N THR A 323 17.37 -10.03 -7.10
CA THR A 323 18.52 -10.04 -8.01
C THR A 323 19.04 -11.43 -8.27
N GLY A 324 18.83 -12.37 -7.33
CA GLY A 324 19.18 -13.78 -7.47
C GLY A 324 18.55 -14.46 -8.69
N ILE A 325 17.41 -13.97 -9.18
CA ILE A 325 16.75 -14.47 -10.41
C ILE A 325 17.66 -14.32 -11.65
N PHE A 326 18.52 -13.30 -11.67
CA PHE A 326 19.39 -12.98 -12.80
C PHE A 326 20.80 -13.54 -12.67
N LEU A 327 21.17 -14.02 -11.48
CA LEU A 327 22.51 -14.51 -11.20
C LEU A 327 22.58 -16.02 -11.42
N PRO A 328 23.64 -16.53 -12.08
CA PRO A 328 23.86 -17.96 -12.17
C PRO A 328 24.24 -18.57 -10.82
N ASP A 329 23.79 -19.77 -10.57
CA ASP A 329 24.26 -20.62 -9.47
C ASP A 329 25.69 -21.16 -9.71
N ALA A 330 26.21 -21.97 -8.77
CA ALA A 330 27.53 -22.57 -8.88
C ALA A 330 27.68 -23.51 -10.10
N SER A 331 26.56 -23.94 -10.71
CA SER A 331 26.53 -24.76 -11.94
C SER A 331 26.44 -23.91 -13.22
N GLY A 332 26.37 -22.58 -13.10
CA GLY A 332 26.19 -21.65 -14.21
C GLY A 332 24.74 -21.54 -14.70
N ARG A 333 23.77 -22.12 -13.97
CA ARG A 333 22.34 -22.04 -14.30
C ARG A 333 21.68 -20.90 -13.54
N ARG A 334 20.71 -20.28 -14.19
CA ARG A 334 19.77 -19.36 -13.53
C ARG A 334 18.54 -20.12 -13.09
N PRO A 335 17.87 -19.65 -12.01
CA PRO A 335 16.61 -20.21 -11.54
C PRO A 335 15.53 -20.28 -12.62
#